data_0c6780f3cba77d66e2f7e968b920b5ad
#
_entry.id   0c6780f3cba77d66e2f7e968b920b5ad
#
_cell.length_a   1.000
_cell.length_b   1.000
_cell.length_c   1.000
_cell.angle_alpha   90.00
_cell.angle_beta   90.00
_cell.angle_gamma   90.00
#
_symmetry.space_group_name_H-M   'P 1'
#
loop_
_entity.id
_entity.type
_entity.pdbx_description
1 polymer ?
#
loop_
_entity_poly.entity_id
_entity_poly.type
_entity_poly.pdbx_seq_one_letter_code
_entity_poly.pdbx_strand_id
1 'polypeptide(L)'
;MSSDKVGGGVGSGVGVDRVAGAEPVPGSAKPDPILVADGVRRSFGGLTAVDVGHLEVQRGTITALIGPNGAGKSTLFNLLTGFDRVDGGRWTFQGRPINGRRGHQVARAGMVRTFQLTKALTRMTVLDNMLLGAPGQFGERMAGAFLRPVWRRQEKENTRRALDLLERFKLIDKRDDMAGSLSGGQRKLLEMARSLMTDPTMIMLDEPMAGVNPALVQSLLGHITSLRDEGKTVLFVEHDMDVIMGISDWIVVLAQGQVIAEGRPSDIRSNQQVIDAYLGAQEETAEAPGSGDD
;
A
#
# COMPACT_ATOMS: atom_id res chain seq x y z
N MET A 1 -12.46 13.28 -55.83
CA MET A 1 -13.17 12.50 -54.79
C MET A 1 -12.10 11.69 -54.10
N SER A 2 -11.53 12.22 -53.06
CA SER A 2 -10.46 11.60 -52.30
C SER A 2 -10.84 11.66 -50.83
N SER A 3 -10.98 10.52 -50.22
CA SER A 3 -11.38 10.34 -48.83
C SER A 3 -10.11 10.21 -47.98
N ASP A 4 -9.74 11.28 -47.28
CA ASP A 4 -8.69 11.26 -46.27
C ASP A 4 -9.18 10.55 -45.01
N LYS A 5 -8.56 9.43 -44.69
CA LYS A 5 -8.66 8.75 -43.42
C LYS A 5 -7.73 9.44 -42.41
N VAL A 6 -8.30 10.14 -41.46
CA VAL A 6 -7.58 10.61 -40.27
C VAL A 6 -7.38 9.43 -39.33
N GLY A 7 -6.18 8.87 -39.35
CA GLY A 7 -5.73 7.89 -38.34
C GLY A 7 -5.31 8.61 -37.08
N GLY A 8 -6.12 8.55 -36.02
CA GLY A 8 -5.74 8.96 -34.68
C GLY A 8 -4.72 8.00 -34.09
N GLY A 9 -3.44 8.33 -34.17
CA GLY A 9 -2.38 7.62 -33.45
C GLY A 9 -2.50 7.88 -31.94
N VAL A 10 -2.85 6.86 -31.18
CA VAL A 10 -2.69 6.87 -29.73
C VAL A 10 -1.20 6.89 -29.48
N GLY A 11 -0.68 8.03 -29.03
CA GLY A 11 0.72 8.18 -28.64
C GLY A 11 1.03 7.27 -27.48
N SER A 12 1.80 6.21 -27.75
CA SER A 12 2.48 5.43 -26.72
C SER A 12 3.54 6.33 -26.09
N GLY A 13 3.18 6.95 -24.96
CA GLY A 13 4.16 7.59 -24.11
C GLY A 13 5.18 6.52 -23.70
N VAL A 14 6.45 6.74 -24.08
CA VAL A 14 7.56 5.93 -23.62
C VAL A 14 7.61 6.07 -22.10
N GLY A 15 7.03 5.09 -21.38
CA GLY A 15 7.03 5.06 -19.93
C GLY A 15 8.49 4.98 -19.46
N VAL A 16 8.86 5.91 -18.59
CA VAL A 16 10.19 5.86 -17.95
C VAL A 16 10.30 4.54 -17.21
N ASP A 17 11.27 3.70 -17.58
CA ASP A 17 11.54 2.43 -16.89
C ASP A 17 12.15 2.74 -15.52
N ARG A 18 11.30 2.78 -14.50
CA ARG A 18 11.65 3.14 -13.12
C ARG A 18 12.45 2.06 -12.40
N VAL A 19 12.53 0.86 -12.97
CA VAL A 19 13.25 -0.30 -12.44
C VAL A 19 14.35 -0.77 -13.41
N ALA A 20 14.83 0.15 -14.26
CA ALA A 20 15.91 -0.14 -15.19
C ALA A 20 17.14 -0.70 -14.45
N GLY A 21 17.66 -1.85 -14.90
CA GLY A 21 18.80 -2.52 -14.29
C GLY A 21 18.46 -3.51 -13.15
N ALA A 22 17.22 -3.58 -12.68
CA ALA A 22 16.81 -4.64 -11.76
C ALA A 22 16.59 -5.95 -12.54
N GLU A 23 17.11 -7.05 -12.01
CA GLU A 23 16.95 -8.39 -12.60
C GLU A 23 15.69 -9.07 -12.07
N PRO A 24 14.96 -9.85 -12.87
CA PRO A 24 13.73 -10.54 -12.44
C PRO A 24 14.03 -11.84 -11.68
N VAL A 25 14.82 -11.75 -10.63
CA VAL A 25 15.20 -12.87 -9.76
C VAL A 25 14.93 -12.53 -8.30
N PRO A 26 14.51 -13.50 -7.46
CA PRO A 26 14.22 -13.27 -6.05
C PRO A 26 15.37 -12.60 -5.30
N GLY A 27 15.09 -11.52 -4.59
CA GLY A 27 16.08 -10.77 -3.84
C GLY A 27 17.01 -9.90 -4.70
N SER A 28 16.61 -9.52 -5.91
CA SER A 28 17.44 -8.67 -6.76
C SER A 28 17.59 -7.26 -6.18
N ALA A 29 18.81 -6.72 -6.27
CA ALA A 29 19.09 -5.34 -5.88
C ALA A 29 18.38 -4.35 -6.80
N LYS A 30 17.87 -3.26 -6.21
CA LYS A 30 17.25 -2.16 -6.93
C LYS A 30 18.19 -0.96 -7.03
N PRO A 31 18.13 -0.17 -8.10
CA PRO A 31 19.01 0.99 -8.29
C PRO A 31 18.96 2.04 -7.17
N ASP A 32 17.77 2.29 -6.62
CA ASP A 32 17.53 3.22 -5.50
C ASP A 32 16.48 2.65 -4.55
N PRO A 33 16.85 1.69 -3.67
CA PRO A 33 15.91 1.06 -2.77
C PRO A 33 15.50 2.01 -1.64
N ILE A 34 14.18 2.25 -1.49
CA ILE A 34 13.63 3.00 -0.35
C ILE A 34 13.48 2.12 0.88
N LEU A 35 13.18 0.85 0.68
CA LEU A 35 13.04 -0.17 1.72
C LEU A 35 13.96 -1.35 1.37
N VAL A 36 14.75 -1.79 2.32
CA VAL A 36 15.60 -2.99 2.22
C VAL A 36 15.33 -3.85 3.45
N ALA A 37 15.01 -5.12 3.25
CA ALA A 37 14.73 -6.09 4.30
C ALA A 37 15.59 -7.35 4.11
N ASP A 38 16.35 -7.73 5.14
CA ASP A 38 17.30 -8.85 5.14
C ASP A 38 16.96 -9.87 6.24
N GLY A 39 16.79 -11.13 5.87
CA GLY A 39 16.59 -12.26 6.78
C GLY A 39 15.37 -12.10 7.69
N VAL A 40 14.30 -11.45 7.20
CA VAL A 40 13.09 -11.18 7.98
C VAL A 40 12.33 -12.47 8.22
N ARG A 41 12.24 -12.88 9.50
CA ARG A 41 11.62 -14.13 9.90
C ARG A 41 10.57 -13.93 10.98
N ARG A 42 9.46 -14.68 10.84
CA ARG A 42 8.38 -14.75 11.83
C ARG A 42 7.73 -16.12 11.85
N SER A 43 7.59 -16.69 13.05
CA SER A 43 6.95 -17.99 13.26
C SER A 43 5.84 -17.87 14.33
N PHE A 44 4.80 -18.66 14.19
CA PHE A 44 3.69 -18.78 15.12
C PHE A 44 3.45 -20.25 15.46
N GLY A 45 3.63 -20.63 16.73
CA GLY A 45 3.35 -22.00 17.19
C GLY A 45 4.07 -23.09 16.38
N GLY A 46 5.28 -22.84 15.90
CA GLY A 46 6.06 -23.79 15.09
C GLY A 46 5.89 -23.64 13.58
N LEU A 47 4.87 -22.91 13.11
CA LEU A 47 4.70 -22.58 11.69
C LEU A 47 5.46 -21.30 11.34
N THR A 48 6.38 -21.37 10.39
CA THR A 48 7.07 -20.20 9.85
C THR A 48 6.17 -19.49 8.85
N ALA A 49 5.66 -18.33 9.23
CA ALA A 49 4.75 -17.52 8.40
C ALA A 49 5.50 -16.57 7.45
N VAL A 50 6.72 -16.16 7.80
CA VAL A 50 7.60 -15.32 6.98
C VAL A 50 9.03 -15.78 7.16
N ASP A 51 9.74 -15.96 6.06
CA ASP A 51 11.18 -16.29 5.99
C ASP A 51 11.78 -15.65 4.73
N VAL A 52 11.78 -14.33 4.69
CA VAL A 52 12.25 -13.53 3.56
C VAL A 52 13.75 -13.28 3.68
N GLY A 53 14.54 -13.93 2.83
CA GLY A 53 16.00 -13.78 2.81
C GLY A 53 16.44 -12.37 2.46
N HIS A 54 15.94 -11.82 1.35
CA HIS A 54 16.18 -10.45 0.92
C HIS A 54 14.98 -9.89 0.16
N LEU A 55 14.67 -8.61 0.36
CA LEU A 55 13.61 -7.89 -0.34
C LEU A 55 13.97 -6.40 -0.43
N GLU A 56 13.93 -5.85 -1.63
CA GLU A 56 14.06 -4.41 -1.86
C GLU A 56 12.83 -3.84 -2.57
N VAL A 57 12.44 -2.63 -2.17
CA VAL A 57 11.40 -1.84 -2.86
C VAL A 57 12.05 -0.61 -3.47
N GLN A 58 11.93 -0.48 -4.79
CA GLN A 58 12.45 0.67 -5.55
C GLN A 58 11.69 1.94 -5.21
N ARG A 59 12.41 3.06 -5.05
CA ARG A 59 11.81 4.38 -4.84
C ARG A 59 11.01 4.85 -6.06
N GLY A 60 9.86 5.50 -5.80
CA GLY A 60 9.06 6.12 -6.85
C GLY A 60 8.37 5.13 -7.79
N THR A 61 8.17 3.88 -7.32
CA THR A 61 7.48 2.82 -8.08
C THR A 61 6.21 2.37 -7.37
N ILE A 62 5.36 1.68 -8.14
CA ILE A 62 4.28 0.85 -7.63
C ILE A 62 4.78 -0.60 -7.62
N THR A 63 5.00 -1.15 -6.43
CA THR A 63 5.37 -2.56 -6.24
C THR A 63 4.16 -3.34 -5.72
N ALA A 64 3.78 -4.42 -6.39
CA ALA A 64 2.78 -5.36 -5.89
C ALA A 64 3.44 -6.49 -5.10
N LEU A 65 2.88 -6.84 -3.94
CA LEU A 65 3.19 -8.06 -3.20
C LEU A 65 2.03 -9.04 -3.38
N ILE A 66 2.27 -10.11 -4.11
CA ILE A 66 1.24 -11.11 -4.45
C ILE A 66 1.60 -12.49 -3.90
N GLY A 67 0.68 -13.42 -4.01
CA GLY A 67 0.87 -14.81 -3.60
C GLY A 67 -0.45 -15.44 -3.12
N PRO A 68 -0.52 -16.76 -2.98
CA PRO A 68 -1.70 -17.46 -2.52
C PRO A 68 -2.12 -17.07 -1.10
N ASN A 69 -3.31 -17.53 -0.68
CA ASN A 69 -3.76 -17.35 0.70
C ASN A 69 -2.80 -18.09 1.66
N GLY A 70 -2.50 -17.49 2.79
CA GLY A 70 -1.51 -18.05 3.73
C GLY A 70 -0.04 -17.85 3.35
N ALA A 71 0.29 -17.22 2.22
CA ALA A 71 1.67 -16.99 1.78
C ALA A 71 2.51 -16.09 2.71
N GLY A 72 1.91 -15.44 3.71
CA GLY A 72 2.62 -14.57 4.65
C GLY A 72 2.58 -13.07 4.31
N LYS A 73 1.83 -12.65 3.28
CA LYS A 73 1.77 -11.24 2.82
C LYS A 73 1.38 -10.26 3.92
N SER A 74 0.25 -10.48 4.57
CA SER A 74 -0.23 -9.59 5.66
C SER A 74 0.69 -9.63 6.88
N THR A 75 1.32 -10.77 7.16
CA THR A 75 2.33 -10.90 8.21
C THR A 75 3.55 -10.04 7.88
N LEU A 76 4.09 -10.14 6.66
CA LEU A 76 5.22 -9.31 6.22
C LEU A 76 4.87 -7.81 6.31
N PHE A 77 3.69 -7.39 5.88
CA PHE A 77 3.21 -6.02 6.04
C PHE A 77 3.18 -5.58 7.50
N ASN A 78 2.69 -6.45 8.40
CA ASN A 78 2.67 -6.17 9.85
C ASN A 78 4.07 -5.98 10.43
N LEU A 79 5.02 -6.83 10.03
CA LEU A 79 6.41 -6.73 10.47
C LEU A 79 7.05 -5.43 10.01
N LEU A 80 7.01 -5.13 8.71
CA LEU A 80 7.62 -3.95 8.12
C LEU A 80 7.06 -2.64 8.71
N THR A 81 5.79 -2.64 9.08
CA THR A 81 5.10 -1.46 9.63
C THR A 81 5.09 -1.38 11.15
N GLY A 82 5.71 -2.34 11.85
CA GLY A 82 5.85 -2.34 13.31
C GLY A 82 4.55 -2.64 14.08
N PHE A 83 3.62 -3.39 13.46
CA PHE A 83 2.39 -3.90 14.08
C PHE A 83 2.58 -5.29 14.68
N ASP A 84 3.58 -6.04 14.23
CA ASP A 84 3.98 -7.31 14.83
C ASP A 84 5.49 -7.33 15.11
N ARG A 85 5.91 -8.28 15.95
CA ARG A 85 7.32 -8.47 16.33
C ARG A 85 7.97 -9.47 15.38
N VAL A 86 9.18 -9.15 14.97
CA VAL A 86 10.03 -10.05 14.18
C VAL A 86 10.78 -10.99 15.10
N ASP A 87 11.01 -12.23 14.67
CA ASP A 87 11.85 -13.20 15.38
C ASP A 87 13.32 -13.06 14.96
N GLY A 88 13.58 -12.59 13.72
CA GLY A 88 14.92 -12.34 13.18
C GLY A 88 14.88 -11.41 11.99
N GLY A 89 16.08 -10.96 11.58
CA GLY A 89 16.25 -10.08 10.44
C GLY A 89 16.34 -8.59 10.78
N ARG A 90 16.58 -7.81 9.75
CA ARG A 90 16.68 -6.36 9.85
C ARG A 90 16.08 -5.70 8.60
N TRP A 91 15.58 -4.49 8.75
CA TRP A 91 15.19 -3.69 7.59
C TRP A 91 15.48 -2.21 7.82
N THR A 92 15.75 -1.56 6.71
CA THR A 92 15.99 -0.12 6.66
C THR A 92 14.95 0.56 5.79
N PHE A 93 14.60 1.75 6.15
CA PHE A 93 13.75 2.63 5.35
C PHE A 93 14.48 3.96 5.14
N GLN A 94 14.64 4.37 3.88
CA GLN A 94 15.47 5.52 3.50
C GLN A 94 16.90 5.44 4.10
N GLY A 95 17.50 4.25 4.07
CA GLY A 95 18.83 3.98 4.62
C GLY A 95 18.92 4.00 6.16
N ARG A 96 17.81 4.18 6.89
CA ARG A 96 17.79 4.22 8.35
C ARG A 96 17.15 2.94 8.92
N PRO A 97 17.77 2.29 9.93
CA PRO A 97 17.17 1.12 10.56
C PRO A 97 15.84 1.49 11.25
N ILE A 98 14.81 0.69 10.99
CA ILE A 98 13.48 0.86 11.57
C ILE A 98 12.98 -0.38 12.31
N ASN A 99 13.82 -1.40 12.46
CA ASN A 99 13.54 -2.60 13.25
C ASN A 99 13.05 -2.24 14.66
N GLY A 100 12.02 -2.94 15.13
CA GLY A 100 11.48 -2.79 16.48
C GLY A 100 10.81 -1.46 16.77
N ARG A 101 10.70 -0.57 15.78
CA ARG A 101 9.92 0.65 15.91
C ARG A 101 8.44 0.34 15.91
N ARG A 102 7.68 1.04 16.74
CA ARG A 102 6.22 0.94 16.77
C ARG A 102 5.62 1.64 15.54
N GLY A 103 4.43 1.21 15.10
CA GLY A 103 3.80 1.71 13.87
C GLY A 103 3.73 3.24 13.76
N HIS A 104 3.45 3.97 14.87
CA HIS A 104 3.46 5.44 14.86
C HIS A 104 4.85 6.05 14.60
N GLN A 105 5.94 5.37 14.98
CA GLN A 105 7.31 5.80 14.71
C GLN A 105 7.70 5.53 13.26
N VAL A 106 7.21 4.42 12.70
CA VAL A 106 7.37 4.07 11.29
C VAL A 106 6.61 5.08 10.41
N ALA A 107 5.37 5.42 10.77
CA ALA A 107 4.59 6.43 10.09
C ALA A 107 5.27 7.82 10.12
N ARG A 108 5.85 8.23 11.26
CA ARG A 108 6.63 9.48 11.37
C ARG A 108 7.92 9.45 10.56
N ALA A 109 8.46 8.28 10.24
CA ALA A 109 9.61 8.15 9.34
C ALA A 109 9.22 8.32 7.87
N GLY A 110 7.92 8.37 7.55
CA GLY A 110 7.39 8.58 6.19
C GLY A 110 6.89 7.32 5.50
N MET A 111 6.75 6.19 6.20
CA MET A 111 6.13 4.97 5.69
C MET A 111 4.78 4.76 6.37
N VAL A 112 3.69 4.95 5.64
CA VAL A 112 2.32 4.89 6.16
C VAL A 112 1.59 3.71 5.55
N ARG A 113 0.85 2.96 6.38
CA ARG A 113 -0.06 1.89 5.94
C ARG A 113 -1.51 2.34 6.09
N THR A 114 -2.33 2.05 5.08
CA THR A 114 -3.78 2.16 5.22
C THR A 114 -4.32 0.96 6.00
N PHE A 115 -5.28 1.20 6.88
CA PHE A 115 -5.84 0.15 7.75
C PHE A 115 -7.19 -0.33 7.24
N GLN A 116 -7.46 -1.63 7.40
CA GLN A 116 -8.78 -2.22 7.19
C GLN A 116 -9.84 -1.80 8.24
N LEU A 117 -9.46 -1.15 9.35
CA LEU A 117 -10.34 -0.91 10.49
C LEU A 117 -10.76 0.56 10.62
N THR A 118 -11.88 0.90 9.99
CA THR A 118 -12.52 2.22 10.05
C THR A 118 -13.67 2.36 11.04
N LYS A 119 -14.05 1.30 11.78
CA LYS A 119 -15.23 1.33 12.65
C LYS A 119 -15.23 2.46 13.69
N ALA A 120 -14.08 2.86 14.20
CA ALA A 120 -13.96 3.92 15.19
C ALA A 120 -14.26 5.32 14.63
N LEU A 121 -14.09 5.52 13.33
CA LEU A 121 -14.16 6.83 12.67
C LEU A 121 -15.53 7.15 12.04
N THR A 122 -16.45 6.20 12.04
CA THR A 122 -17.79 6.36 11.43
C THR A 122 -18.66 7.42 12.11
N ARG A 123 -18.36 7.75 13.39
CA ARG A 123 -19.05 8.76 14.20
C ARG A 123 -18.42 10.15 14.16
N MET A 124 -17.46 10.36 13.27
CA MET A 124 -16.81 11.64 13.04
C MET A 124 -17.16 12.13 11.65
N THR A 125 -17.08 13.45 11.44
CA THR A 125 -17.23 14.01 10.09
C THR A 125 -16.08 13.55 9.19
N VAL A 126 -16.26 13.67 7.89
CA VAL A 126 -15.22 13.39 6.91
C VAL A 126 -13.99 14.29 7.15
N LEU A 127 -14.22 15.58 7.42
CA LEU A 127 -13.15 16.53 7.72
C LEU A 127 -12.41 16.16 9.02
N ASP A 128 -13.14 15.82 10.09
CA ASP A 128 -12.50 15.41 11.35
C ASP A 128 -11.66 14.14 11.18
N ASN A 129 -12.14 13.19 10.36
CA ASN A 129 -11.35 12.01 9.99
C ASN A 129 -10.03 12.37 9.32
N MET A 130 -10.02 13.35 8.42
CA MET A 130 -8.80 13.85 7.79
C MET A 130 -7.85 14.47 8.82
N LEU A 131 -8.38 15.33 9.69
CA LEU A 131 -7.60 16.04 10.70
C LEU A 131 -6.92 15.10 11.70
N LEU A 132 -7.52 13.93 12.00
CA LEU A 132 -6.85 12.89 12.80
C LEU A 132 -5.56 12.35 12.18
N GLY A 133 -5.46 12.37 10.84
CA GLY A 133 -4.25 11.99 10.11
C GLY A 133 -3.16 13.07 10.10
N ALA A 134 -3.45 14.27 10.60
CA ALA A 134 -2.51 15.39 10.53
C ALA A 134 -1.30 15.19 11.46
N PRO A 135 -0.08 15.52 10.98
CA PRO A 135 1.13 15.40 11.80
C PRO A 135 1.20 16.48 12.89
N GLY A 136 1.86 16.14 14.01
CA GLY A 136 2.33 17.12 14.97
C GLY A 136 1.24 17.91 15.68
N GLN A 137 0.17 17.27 16.12
CA GLN A 137 -0.88 17.92 16.92
C GLN A 137 -0.29 18.40 18.24
N PHE A 138 0.12 19.67 18.29
CA PHE A 138 0.76 20.29 19.44
C PHE A 138 -0.12 20.28 20.70
N GLY A 139 -1.46 20.15 20.53
CA GLY A 139 -2.41 20.02 21.64
C GLY A 139 -2.27 18.74 22.48
N GLU A 140 -1.60 17.71 21.95
CA GLU A 140 -1.30 16.47 22.70
C GLU A 140 -0.16 16.63 23.72
N ARG A 141 0.63 17.71 23.66
CA ARG A 141 1.66 18.04 24.62
C ARG A 141 1.15 19.11 25.58
N MET A 142 1.00 18.77 26.85
CA MET A 142 0.52 19.70 27.90
C MET A 142 1.25 21.07 27.91
N ALA A 143 2.53 21.12 27.52
CA ALA A 143 3.29 22.36 27.39
C ALA A 143 2.90 23.21 26.16
N GLY A 144 2.30 22.62 25.12
CA GLY A 144 1.89 23.32 23.88
C GLY A 144 0.55 24.03 24.01
N ALA A 145 -0.28 23.66 24.99
CA ALA A 145 -1.62 24.25 25.19
C ALA A 145 -1.57 25.75 25.51
N PHE A 146 -0.46 26.26 26.04
CA PHE A 146 -0.28 27.67 26.38
C PHE A 146 0.17 28.59 25.22
N LEU A 147 0.57 27.99 24.06
CA LEU A 147 1.05 28.73 22.89
C LEU A 147 -0.03 28.86 21.80
N ARG A 148 -1.16 29.49 22.12
CA ARG A 148 -2.31 29.69 21.23
C ARG A 148 -2.00 30.13 19.78
N PRO A 149 -1.03 31.04 19.49
CA PRO A 149 -0.79 31.46 18.10
C PRO A 149 -0.16 30.38 17.23
N VAL A 150 0.68 29.49 17.80
CA VAL A 150 1.42 28.46 17.05
C VAL A 150 0.49 27.32 16.60
N TRP A 151 -0.37 26.84 17.49
CA TRP A 151 -1.27 25.76 17.13
C TRP A 151 -2.41 26.21 16.20
N ARG A 152 -2.88 27.45 16.28
CA ARG A 152 -3.86 28.01 15.34
C ARG A 152 -3.34 28.06 13.91
N ARG A 153 -2.07 28.41 13.70
CA ARG A 153 -1.44 28.40 12.38
C ARG A 153 -1.36 26.97 11.82
N GLN A 154 -0.93 26.03 12.63
CA GLN A 154 -0.82 24.63 12.26
C GLN A 154 -2.20 23.99 11.98
N GLU A 155 -3.20 24.29 12.81
CA GLU A 155 -4.58 23.83 12.60
C GLU A 155 -5.14 24.35 11.28
N LYS A 156 -4.93 25.63 10.96
CA LYS A 156 -5.33 26.22 9.69
C LYS A 156 -4.63 25.56 8.50
N GLU A 157 -3.35 25.25 8.61
CA GLU A 157 -2.58 24.57 7.59
C GLU A 157 -3.02 23.11 7.41
N ASN A 158 -3.25 22.38 8.50
CA ASN A 158 -3.79 21.04 8.49
C ASN A 158 -5.20 21.00 7.88
N THR A 159 -6.06 21.97 8.22
CA THR A 159 -7.40 22.10 7.66
C THR A 159 -7.35 22.36 6.17
N ARG A 160 -6.49 23.28 5.73
CA ARG A 160 -6.32 23.55 4.29
C ARG A 160 -5.88 22.29 3.55
N ARG A 161 -4.85 21.60 4.05
CA ARG A 161 -4.36 20.35 3.46
C ARG A 161 -5.45 19.27 3.42
N ALA A 162 -6.25 19.16 4.47
CA ALA A 162 -7.38 18.23 4.51
C ALA A 162 -8.40 18.55 3.41
N LEU A 163 -8.75 19.82 3.22
CA LEU A 163 -9.69 20.25 2.18
C LEU A 163 -9.11 20.00 0.78
N ASP A 164 -7.85 20.34 0.52
CA ASP A 164 -7.16 20.10 -0.76
C ASP A 164 -7.16 18.58 -1.10
N LEU A 165 -6.90 17.72 -0.11
CA LEU A 165 -6.97 16.27 -0.29
C LEU A 165 -8.42 15.78 -0.51
N LEU A 166 -9.39 16.30 0.22
CA LEU A 166 -10.81 15.96 0.00
C LEU A 166 -11.28 16.35 -1.40
N GLU A 167 -10.85 17.50 -1.92
CA GLU A 167 -11.13 17.91 -3.29
C GLU A 167 -10.48 16.94 -4.31
N ARG A 168 -9.20 16.61 -4.13
CA ARG A 168 -8.48 15.64 -4.96
C ARG A 168 -9.20 14.28 -5.03
N PHE A 169 -9.72 13.80 -3.90
CA PHE A 169 -10.42 12.52 -3.80
C PHE A 169 -11.94 12.64 -4.07
N LYS A 170 -12.43 13.79 -4.52
CA LYS A 170 -13.84 14.06 -4.81
C LYS A 170 -14.78 13.79 -3.62
N LEU A 171 -14.31 14.13 -2.42
CA LEU A 171 -15.06 14.03 -1.18
C LEU A 171 -15.35 15.39 -0.52
N ILE A 172 -14.99 16.49 -1.16
CA ILE A 172 -15.14 17.84 -0.59
C ILE A 172 -16.58 18.18 -0.23
N ASP A 173 -17.55 17.79 -1.07
CA ASP A 173 -18.99 18.03 -0.84
C ASP A 173 -19.53 17.21 0.36
N LYS A 174 -18.75 16.22 0.83
CA LYS A 174 -19.07 15.33 1.95
C LYS A 174 -18.33 15.71 3.23
N ARG A 175 -17.56 16.82 3.24
CA ARG A 175 -16.67 17.16 4.35
C ARG A 175 -17.36 17.23 5.72
N ASP A 176 -18.60 17.70 5.73
CA ASP A 176 -19.40 17.90 6.94
C ASP A 176 -20.32 16.68 7.24
N ASP A 177 -20.40 15.70 6.31
CA ASP A 177 -21.15 14.46 6.51
C ASP A 177 -20.41 13.55 7.50
N MET A 178 -21.16 12.70 8.23
CA MET A 178 -20.54 11.64 9.04
C MET A 178 -19.90 10.60 8.12
N ALA A 179 -18.67 10.17 8.43
CA ALA A 179 -17.96 9.17 7.63
C ALA A 179 -18.71 7.82 7.54
N GLY A 180 -19.59 7.54 8.51
CA GLY A 180 -20.48 6.37 8.50
C GLY A 180 -21.52 6.40 7.38
N SER A 181 -21.92 7.57 6.87
CA SER A 181 -22.89 7.70 5.78
C SER A 181 -22.27 7.49 4.38
N LEU A 182 -20.94 7.47 4.29
CA LEU A 182 -20.23 7.22 3.05
C LEU A 182 -20.44 5.78 2.56
N SER A 183 -20.48 5.57 1.25
CA SER A 183 -20.41 4.24 0.65
C SER A 183 -19.09 3.53 0.99
N GLY A 184 -19.04 2.20 0.83
CA GLY A 184 -17.82 1.42 1.10
C GLY A 184 -16.61 1.97 0.34
N GLY A 185 -16.78 2.28 -0.93
CA GLY A 185 -15.71 2.82 -1.75
C GLY A 185 -15.33 4.26 -1.39
N GLN A 186 -16.29 5.12 -1.04
CA GLN A 186 -15.98 6.47 -0.54
C GLN A 186 -15.19 6.42 0.77
N ARG A 187 -15.46 5.45 1.64
CA ARG A 187 -14.66 5.23 2.85
C ARG A 187 -13.23 4.84 2.52
N LYS A 188 -13.00 3.99 1.50
CA LYS A 188 -11.64 3.64 1.02
C LYS A 188 -10.90 4.88 0.47
N LEU A 189 -11.58 5.75 -0.29
CA LEU A 189 -11.01 7.02 -0.73
C LEU A 189 -10.65 7.93 0.45
N LEU A 190 -11.51 8.02 1.46
CA LEU A 190 -11.24 8.79 2.68
C LEU A 190 -10.02 8.24 3.45
N GLU A 191 -9.88 6.91 3.55
CA GLU A 191 -8.71 6.27 4.17
C GLU A 191 -7.41 6.62 3.44
N MET A 192 -7.44 6.51 2.10
CA MET A 192 -6.28 6.88 1.28
C MET A 192 -5.95 8.36 1.45
N ALA A 193 -6.93 9.25 1.34
CA ALA A 193 -6.76 10.68 1.54
C ALA A 193 -6.15 11.00 2.92
N ARG A 194 -6.69 10.37 3.98
CA ARG A 194 -6.17 10.52 5.34
C ARG A 194 -4.72 10.08 5.49
N SER A 195 -4.34 8.98 4.84
CA SER A 195 -2.95 8.50 4.87
C SER A 195 -1.96 9.51 4.29
N LEU A 196 -2.42 10.36 3.37
CA LEU A 196 -1.62 11.40 2.73
C LEU A 196 -1.48 12.69 3.58
N MET A 197 -2.20 12.81 4.68
CA MET A 197 -2.10 13.99 5.56
C MET A 197 -0.68 14.20 6.10
N THR A 198 0.07 13.12 6.33
CA THR A 198 1.46 13.19 6.84
C THR A 198 2.51 13.40 5.75
N ASP A 199 2.12 13.51 4.48
CA ASP A 199 3.02 13.56 3.33
C ASP A 199 4.03 12.40 3.27
N PRO A 200 3.57 11.16 3.30
CA PRO A 200 4.47 10.01 3.33
C PRO A 200 5.30 9.93 2.04
N THR A 201 6.51 9.37 2.15
CA THR A 201 7.33 9.02 0.99
C THR A 201 7.00 7.63 0.46
N MET A 202 6.45 6.76 1.33
CA MET A 202 5.98 5.41 0.97
C MET A 202 4.62 5.12 1.58
N ILE A 203 3.73 4.55 0.77
CA ILE A 203 2.37 4.17 1.17
C ILE A 203 2.23 2.67 0.97
N MET A 204 1.77 1.99 2.02
CA MET A 204 1.49 0.56 1.99
C MET A 204 -0.02 0.35 2.00
N LEU A 205 -0.55 -0.29 0.96
CA LEU A 205 -1.98 -0.52 0.75
C LEU A 205 -2.29 -2.02 0.88
N ASP A 206 -3.20 -2.36 1.77
CA ASP A 206 -3.61 -3.74 2.03
C ASP A 206 -5.00 -3.96 1.47
N GLU A 207 -5.09 -4.66 0.34
CA GLU A 207 -6.31 -4.95 -0.42
C GLU A 207 -7.19 -3.70 -0.63
N PRO A 208 -6.65 -2.64 -1.24
CA PRO A 208 -7.39 -1.37 -1.36
C PRO A 208 -8.65 -1.48 -2.21
N MET A 209 -8.74 -2.48 -3.10
CA MET A 209 -9.89 -2.68 -4.00
C MET A 209 -10.94 -3.62 -3.41
N ALA A 210 -10.68 -4.31 -2.28
CA ALA A 210 -11.61 -5.26 -1.69
C ALA A 210 -12.96 -4.62 -1.35
N GLY A 211 -14.05 -5.18 -1.88
CA GLY A 211 -15.42 -4.70 -1.64
C GLY A 211 -15.77 -3.36 -2.30
N VAL A 212 -14.99 -2.92 -3.28
CA VAL A 212 -15.22 -1.68 -4.04
C VAL A 212 -15.90 -2.02 -5.37
N ASN A 213 -16.87 -1.19 -5.79
CA ASN A 213 -17.50 -1.39 -7.10
C ASN A 213 -16.53 -1.05 -8.26
N PRO A 214 -16.70 -1.64 -9.45
CA PRO A 214 -15.77 -1.49 -10.57
C PRO A 214 -15.51 -0.04 -11.00
N ALA A 215 -16.54 0.84 -10.98
CA ALA A 215 -16.37 2.22 -11.37
C ALA A 215 -15.43 2.99 -10.42
N LEU A 216 -15.48 2.67 -9.14
CA LEU A 216 -14.64 3.29 -8.13
C LEU A 216 -13.24 2.67 -8.08
N VAL A 217 -13.08 1.40 -8.47
CA VAL A 217 -11.76 0.75 -8.65
C VAL A 217 -10.92 1.58 -9.61
N GLN A 218 -11.45 1.97 -10.77
CA GLN A 218 -10.72 2.80 -11.73
C GLN A 218 -10.29 4.16 -11.15
N SER A 219 -11.13 4.77 -10.31
CA SER A 219 -10.76 6.00 -9.60
C SER A 219 -9.61 5.78 -8.62
N LEU A 220 -9.64 4.69 -7.83
CA LEU A 220 -8.57 4.33 -6.90
C LEU A 220 -7.27 4.06 -7.63
N LEU A 221 -7.30 3.31 -8.73
CA LEU A 221 -6.13 3.04 -9.58
C LEU A 221 -5.54 4.35 -10.11
N GLY A 222 -6.37 5.27 -10.59
CA GLY A 222 -5.94 6.60 -11.03
C GLY A 222 -5.24 7.39 -9.91
N HIS A 223 -5.75 7.34 -8.68
CA HIS A 223 -5.09 7.98 -7.54
C HIS A 223 -3.74 7.32 -7.19
N ILE A 224 -3.65 5.97 -7.21
CA ILE A 224 -2.40 5.25 -6.93
C ILE A 224 -1.34 5.60 -7.99
N THR A 225 -1.71 5.61 -9.26
CA THR A 225 -0.81 5.99 -10.36
C THR A 225 -0.35 7.45 -10.22
N SER A 226 -1.27 8.37 -9.90
CA SER A 226 -0.93 9.77 -9.64
C SER A 226 0.07 9.94 -8.50
N LEU A 227 -0.05 9.16 -7.41
CA LEU A 227 0.90 9.19 -6.30
C LEU A 227 2.32 8.79 -6.75
N ARG A 228 2.44 7.73 -7.56
CA ARG A 228 3.73 7.33 -8.16
C ARG A 228 4.29 8.45 -9.02
N ASP A 229 3.48 9.06 -9.86
CA ASP A 229 3.91 10.12 -10.78
C ASP A 229 4.35 11.39 -10.03
N GLU A 230 3.87 11.59 -8.81
CA GLU A 230 4.33 12.59 -7.85
C GLU A 230 5.60 12.17 -7.09
N GLY A 231 6.21 11.02 -7.42
CA GLY A 231 7.43 10.50 -6.80
C GLY A 231 7.22 9.75 -5.49
N LYS A 232 5.97 9.44 -5.12
CA LYS A 232 5.69 8.57 -3.97
C LYS A 232 5.97 7.11 -4.34
N THR A 233 6.37 6.31 -3.36
CA THR A 233 6.49 4.86 -3.50
C THR A 233 5.22 4.20 -2.99
N VAL A 234 4.71 3.22 -3.72
CA VAL A 234 3.55 2.44 -3.29
C VAL A 234 3.94 0.97 -3.24
N LEU A 235 3.68 0.32 -2.11
CA LEU A 235 3.71 -1.13 -1.95
C LEU A 235 2.29 -1.59 -1.64
N PHE A 236 1.72 -2.46 -2.45
CA PHE A 236 0.35 -2.90 -2.22
C PHE A 236 0.20 -4.42 -2.30
N VAL A 237 -0.78 -4.94 -1.56
CA VAL A 237 -1.23 -6.34 -1.64
C VAL A 237 -2.55 -6.35 -2.35
N GLU A 238 -2.67 -7.17 -3.37
CA GLU A 238 -3.91 -7.45 -4.10
C GLU A 238 -3.91 -8.89 -4.62
N HIS A 239 -5.08 -9.36 -5.00
CA HIS A 239 -5.29 -10.68 -5.60
C HIS A 239 -5.95 -10.63 -6.98
N ASP A 240 -6.40 -9.45 -7.40
CA ASP A 240 -6.90 -9.22 -8.76
C ASP A 240 -5.71 -9.02 -9.72
N MET A 241 -5.46 -10.04 -10.56
CA MET A 241 -4.33 -10.05 -11.48
C MET A 241 -4.42 -8.95 -12.54
N ASP A 242 -5.61 -8.56 -12.99
CA ASP A 242 -5.78 -7.49 -13.98
C ASP A 242 -5.36 -6.13 -13.38
N VAL A 243 -5.74 -5.88 -12.14
CA VAL A 243 -5.29 -4.71 -11.38
C VAL A 243 -3.77 -4.71 -11.22
N ILE A 244 -3.21 -5.83 -10.76
CA ILE A 244 -1.77 -5.97 -10.49
C ILE A 244 -0.97 -5.72 -11.76
N MET A 245 -1.31 -6.42 -12.84
CA MET A 245 -0.61 -6.30 -14.13
C MET A 245 -0.79 -4.93 -14.78
N GLY A 246 -1.90 -4.24 -14.49
CA GLY A 246 -2.24 -2.95 -15.10
C GLY A 246 -1.50 -1.76 -14.52
N ILE A 247 -1.10 -1.77 -13.25
CA ILE A 247 -0.52 -0.59 -12.59
C ILE A 247 0.87 -0.80 -11.98
N SER A 248 1.32 -2.05 -11.79
CA SER A 248 2.59 -2.33 -11.13
C SER A 248 3.78 -2.03 -12.05
N ASP A 249 4.80 -1.40 -11.52
CA ASP A 249 6.13 -1.30 -12.14
C ASP A 249 6.96 -2.56 -11.81
N TRP A 250 6.73 -3.16 -10.62
CA TRP A 250 7.39 -4.37 -10.14
C TRP A 250 6.43 -5.24 -9.33
N ILE A 251 6.63 -6.56 -9.39
CA ILE A 251 5.83 -7.53 -8.65
C ILE A 251 6.79 -8.42 -7.84
N VAL A 252 6.46 -8.65 -6.58
CA VAL A 252 7.12 -9.62 -5.69
C VAL A 252 6.11 -10.71 -5.36
N VAL A 253 6.49 -11.96 -5.58
CA VAL A 253 5.63 -13.12 -5.32
C VAL A 253 6.08 -13.83 -4.07
N LEU A 254 5.18 -13.93 -3.10
CA LEU A 254 5.40 -14.63 -1.84
C LEU A 254 4.66 -15.98 -1.85
N ALA A 255 5.33 -17.05 -1.47
CA ALA A 255 4.72 -18.35 -1.21
C ALA A 255 5.39 -18.99 0.01
N GLN A 256 4.62 -19.60 0.90
CA GLN A 256 5.11 -20.24 2.12
C GLN A 256 6.10 -19.39 2.94
N GLY A 257 5.84 -18.09 3.00
CA GLY A 257 6.66 -17.11 3.72
C GLY A 257 7.92 -16.64 2.99
N GLN A 258 8.21 -17.14 1.78
CA GLN A 258 9.43 -16.84 1.03
C GLN A 258 9.12 -16.08 -0.26
N VAL A 259 10.05 -15.25 -0.71
CA VAL A 259 9.99 -14.65 -2.06
C VAL A 259 10.42 -15.70 -3.06
N ILE A 260 9.48 -16.17 -3.89
CA ILE A 260 9.75 -17.21 -4.90
C ILE A 260 10.04 -16.65 -6.29
N ALA A 261 9.53 -15.45 -6.58
CA ALA A 261 9.77 -14.75 -7.84
C ALA A 261 9.63 -13.25 -7.63
N GLU A 262 10.32 -12.47 -8.45
CA GLU A 262 10.06 -11.05 -8.60
C GLU A 262 10.44 -10.59 -10.01
N GLY A 263 9.81 -9.54 -10.49
CA GLY A 263 10.04 -9.02 -11.83
C GLY A 263 9.00 -8.00 -12.27
N ARG A 264 9.11 -7.55 -13.51
CA ARG A 264 8.06 -6.77 -14.16
C ARG A 264 6.81 -7.61 -14.38
N PRO A 265 5.65 -7.01 -14.60
CA PRO A 265 4.42 -7.75 -14.91
C PRO A 265 4.58 -8.79 -16.03
N SER A 266 5.36 -8.47 -17.10
CA SER A 266 5.67 -9.39 -18.19
C SER A 266 6.43 -10.64 -17.74
N ASP A 267 7.39 -10.47 -16.81
CA ASP A 267 8.25 -11.56 -16.33
C ASP A 267 7.46 -12.53 -15.43
N ILE A 268 6.57 -11.97 -14.61
CA ILE A 268 5.73 -12.73 -13.67
C ILE A 268 4.63 -13.52 -14.38
N ARG A 269 4.02 -12.94 -15.43
CA ARG A 269 2.93 -13.59 -16.19
C ARG A 269 3.33 -14.95 -16.78
N SER A 270 4.59 -15.12 -17.18
CA SER A 270 5.12 -16.33 -17.80
C SER A 270 5.96 -17.19 -16.86
N ASN A 271 6.05 -16.83 -15.58
CA ASN A 271 6.88 -17.55 -14.63
C ASN A 271 6.18 -18.83 -14.14
N GLN A 272 6.78 -19.99 -14.45
CA GLN A 272 6.20 -21.30 -14.10
C GLN A 272 6.09 -21.52 -12.59
N GLN A 273 7.06 -21.06 -11.80
CA GLN A 273 7.01 -21.18 -10.33
C GLN A 273 5.83 -20.42 -9.73
N VAL A 274 5.48 -19.28 -10.32
CA VAL A 274 4.31 -18.50 -9.90
C VAL A 274 3.01 -19.25 -10.24
N ILE A 275 2.91 -19.77 -11.44
CA ILE A 275 1.75 -20.53 -11.90
C ILE A 275 1.54 -21.75 -10.98
N ASP A 276 2.59 -22.53 -10.72
CA ASP A 276 2.55 -23.71 -9.87
C ASP A 276 2.15 -23.38 -8.42
N ALA A 277 2.65 -22.29 -7.86
CA ALA A 277 2.31 -21.84 -6.51
C ALA A 277 0.81 -21.47 -6.36
N TYR A 278 0.20 -20.93 -7.41
CA TYR A 278 -1.23 -20.62 -7.39
C TYR A 278 -2.11 -21.86 -7.65
N LEU A 279 -1.67 -22.80 -8.51
CA LEU A 279 -2.40 -24.04 -8.78
C LEU A 279 -2.37 -24.97 -7.56
N GLY A 280 -1.20 -25.19 -6.96
CA GLY A 280 -1.05 -26.02 -5.76
C GLY A 280 -1.87 -25.54 -4.57
N ALA A 281 -1.98 -24.22 -4.38
CA ALA A 281 -2.81 -23.66 -3.32
C ALA A 281 -4.32 -23.85 -3.55
N GLN A 282 -4.78 -24.04 -4.79
CA GLN A 282 -6.18 -24.35 -5.09
C GLN A 282 -6.51 -25.81 -4.77
N GLU A 283 -5.59 -26.74 -5.00
CA GLU A 283 -5.74 -28.16 -4.67
C GLU A 283 -5.83 -28.38 -3.16
N GLU A 284 -4.96 -27.75 -2.36
CA GLU A 284 -5.02 -27.82 -0.89
C GLU A 284 -6.34 -27.30 -0.29
N THR A 285 -6.95 -26.31 -0.94
CA THR A 285 -8.23 -25.74 -0.48
C THR A 285 -9.41 -26.66 -0.85
N ALA A 286 -9.28 -27.46 -1.91
CA ALA A 286 -10.31 -28.40 -2.37
C ALA A 286 -10.30 -29.72 -1.58
N GLU A 287 -9.15 -30.12 -1.02
CA GLU A 287 -8.98 -31.35 -0.25
C GLU A 287 -9.25 -31.21 1.26
N ALA A 288 -9.47 -30.01 1.78
CA ALA A 288 -9.84 -29.82 3.19
C ALA A 288 -11.21 -30.49 3.44
N PRO A 289 -11.28 -31.58 4.27
CA PRO A 289 -12.53 -32.28 4.52
C PRO A 289 -13.47 -31.32 5.22
N GLY A 290 -14.65 -31.12 4.65
CA GLY A 290 -15.75 -30.42 5.29
C GLY A 290 -15.94 -30.98 6.69
N SER A 291 -15.80 -30.13 7.72
CA SER A 291 -16.19 -30.45 9.08
C SER A 291 -17.65 -30.85 9.03
N GLY A 292 -17.90 -32.17 9.08
CA GLY A 292 -19.24 -32.73 9.22
C GLY A 292 -19.84 -32.17 10.51
N ASP A 293 -20.98 -31.52 10.37
CA ASP A 293 -21.92 -31.31 11.44
C ASP A 293 -22.40 -32.68 11.95
N ASP A 294 -22.11 -33.00 13.19
CA ASP A 294 -22.87 -33.87 14.06
C ASP A 294 -23.23 -33.12 15.35
#